data_0be37bcfc85b53a6ad7e819ceb42e479
#
_entry.id   0be37bcfc85b53a6ad7e819ceb42e479
#
_cell.length_a   1.000
_cell.length_b   1.000
_cell.length_c   1.000
_cell.angle_alpha   90.00
_cell.angle_beta   90.00
_cell.angle_gamma   90.00
#
_symmetry.space_group_name_H-M   'P 1'
#
loop_
_entity.id
_entity.type
_entity.pdbx_description
1 polymer ?
#
loop_
_entity_poly.entity_id
_entity_poly.type
_entity_poly.pdbx_seq_one_letter_code
_entity_poly.pdbx_strand_id
1 'polypeptide(L)'
;MPPDAGATAPSAALPPISAQVLTEIYAHARETYPEECCGFLIGPRDTMGVDEVRRCVNEQNRYHALNPEQFPRTARIAYYLGGKDLRFLMQSIETPRPVKIIYHSHIDVGSYFSAEDIRAALGREPDDTAEPLYPVDHIVIDAQADHIGGAKLFRWDRSQRAFVQVDAYAGEPSPAA
;
A
#
# COMPACT_ATOMS: atom_id res chain seq x y z
N MET A 1 -30.50 9.64 38.68
CA MET A 1 -29.77 10.09 37.48
C MET A 1 -29.00 8.94 36.93
N PRO A 2 -29.27 8.46 35.71
CA PRO A 2 -28.42 7.45 35.06
C PRO A 2 -27.14 8.14 34.56
N PRO A 3 -25.99 7.43 34.55
CA PRO A 3 -24.75 7.97 34.02
C PRO A 3 -24.81 8.11 32.49
N ASP A 4 -24.28 9.21 32.05
CA ASP A 4 -24.19 9.66 30.68
C ASP A 4 -23.49 8.63 29.79
N ALA A 5 -24.12 8.31 28.67
CA ALA A 5 -23.58 7.38 27.69
C ALA A 5 -22.35 7.99 27.05
N GLY A 6 -21.22 7.31 27.21
CA GLY A 6 -19.94 7.69 26.62
C GLY A 6 -20.05 8.03 25.14
N ALA A 7 -19.70 9.23 24.80
CA ALA A 7 -19.54 9.65 23.43
C ALA A 7 -18.50 8.80 22.75
N THR A 8 -18.92 7.96 21.84
CA THR A 8 -18.05 7.23 20.90
C THR A 8 -17.23 8.26 20.14
N ALA A 9 -15.92 8.26 20.31
CA ALA A 9 -15.04 9.12 19.54
C ALA A 9 -15.36 8.90 18.03
N PRO A 10 -15.45 9.97 17.23
CA PRO A 10 -15.71 9.82 15.80
C PRO A 10 -14.61 8.96 15.19
N SER A 11 -15.00 7.84 14.59
CA SER A 11 -14.11 7.04 13.75
C SER A 11 -13.44 7.98 12.76
N ALA A 12 -12.11 8.06 12.78
CA ALA A 12 -11.38 8.89 11.83
C ALA A 12 -11.80 8.49 10.42
N ALA A 13 -12.43 9.42 9.69
CA ALA A 13 -12.88 9.15 8.33
C ALA A 13 -11.69 8.68 7.50
N LEU A 14 -11.86 7.55 6.81
CA LEU A 14 -10.85 7.00 5.91
C LEU A 14 -10.52 8.00 4.79
N PRO A 15 -9.27 8.07 4.33
CA PRO A 15 -8.95 8.95 3.21
C PRO A 15 -9.77 8.53 1.99
N PRO A 16 -10.55 9.44 1.37
CA PRO A 16 -11.33 9.11 0.21
C PRO A 16 -10.39 8.85 -0.98
N ILE A 17 -10.43 7.63 -1.51
CA ILE A 17 -9.75 7.25 -2.74
C ILE A 17 -10.78 7.35 -3.86
N SER A 18 -10.53 8.24 -4.81
CA SER A 18 -11.44 8.44 -5.93
C SER A 18 -11.44 7.26 -6.90
N ALA A 19 -12.53 7.09 -7.65
CA ALA A 19 -12.60 6.09 -8.71
C ALA A 19 -11.46 6.26 -9.75
N GLN A 20 -11.07 7.49 -10.04
CA GLN A 20 -9.97 7.79 -10.97
C GLN A 20 -8.62 7.24 -10.44
N VAL A 21 -8.31 7.44 -9.16
CA VAL A 21 -7.10 6.91 -8.54
C VAL A 21 -7.12 5.38 -8.55
N LEU A 22 -8.26 4.75 -8.21
CA LEU A 22 -8.40 3.29 -8.28
C LEU A 22 -8.18 2.76 -9.69
N THR A 23 -8.82 3.38 -10.69
CA THR A 23 -8.63 3.00 -12.10
C THR A 23 -7.16 3.07 -12.51
N GLU A 24 -6.43 4.10 -12.09
CA GLU A 24 -5.02 4.27 -12.44
C GLU A 24 -4.12 3.21 -11.79
N ILE A 25 -4.30 2.92 -10.50
CA ILE A 25 -3.50 1.87 -9.84
C ILE A 25 -3.85 0.47 -10.33
N TYR A 26 -5.11 0.21 -10.69
CA TYR A 26 -5.54 -1.04 -11.31
C TYR A 26 -4.97 -1.21 -12.72
N ALA A 27 -4.92 -0.14 -13.51
CA ALA A 27 -4.24 -0.15 -14.82
C ALA A 27 -2.75 -0.48 -14.65
N HIS A 28 -2.07 0.13 -13.68
CA HIS A 28 -0.66 -0.17 -13.40
C HIS A 28 -0.46 -1.64 -13.01
N ALA A 29 -1.33 -2.20 -12.17
CA ALA A 29 -1.26 -3.61 -11.78
C ALA A 29 -1.46 -4.56 -12.97
N ARG A 30 -2.39 -4.26 -13.89
CA ARG A 30 -2.59 -5.05 -15.12
C ARG A 30 -1.41 -4.97 -16.08
N GLU A 31 -0.87 -3.76 -16.29
CA GLU A 31 0.25 -3.54 -17.20
C GLU A 31 1.54 -4.22 -16.71
N THR A 32 1.70 -4.36 -15.41
CA THR A 32 2.89 -4.96 -14.78
C THR A 32 2.76 -6.48 -14.64
N TYR A 33 1.52 -7.03 -14.64
CA TYR A 33 1.30 -8.47 -14.50
C TYR A 33 2.18 -9.27 -15.51
N PRO A 34 2.86 -10.35 -15.10
CA PRO A 34 2.74 -11.13 -13.86
C PRO A 34 3.74 -10.75 -12.76
N GLU A 35 4.18 -9.51 -12.72
CA GLU A 35 5.03 -8.97 -11.66
C GLU A 35 4.25 -7.99 -10.78
N GLU A 36 4.62 -7.87 -9.51
CA GLU A 36 4.02 -6.90 -8.61
C GLU A 36 4.35 -5.47 -9.04
N CYS A 37 3.35 -4.63 -9.18
CA CYS A 37 3.54 -3.18 -9.29
C CYS A 37 3.71 -2.55 -7.92
N CYS A 38 4.28 -1.36 -7.86
CA CYS A 38 4.35 -0.56 -6.64
C CYS A 38 4.32 0.93 -6.96
N GLY A 39 3.92 1.74 -5.99
CA GLY A 39 3.88 3.19 -6.15
C GLY A 39 3.32 3.91 -4.95
N PHE A 40 3.08 5.20 -5.12
CA PHE A 40 2.63 6.10 -4.08
C PHE A 40 1.33 6.79 -4.47
N LEU A 41 0.46 7.01 -3.47
CA LEU A 41 -0.68 7.91 -3.57
C LEU A 41 -0.38 9.16 -2.75
N ILE A 42 -0.53 10.31 -3.38
CA ILE A 42 -0.15 11.62 -2.89
C ILE A 42 -1.40 12.49 -2.79
N GLY A 43 -1.45 13.35 -1.81
CA GLY A 43 -2.55 14.30 -1.65
C GLY A 43 -2.19 15.48 -0.75
N PRO A 44 -3.04 16.52 -0.69
CA PRO A 44 -2.81 17.66 0.18
C PRO A 44 -2.72 17.25 1.65
N ARG A 45 -1.77 17.80 2.39
CA ARG A 45 -1.51 17.48 3.81
C ARG A 45 -2.72 17.73 4.70
N ASP A 46 -3.46 18.78 4.43
CA ASP A 46 -4.59 19.28 5.23
C ASP A 46 -5.92 18.58 4.91
N THR A 47 -5.95 17.64 3.99
CA THR A 47 -7.13 16.83 3.64
C THR A 47 -6.87 15.35 3.91
N MET A 48 -7.94 14.54 3.93
CA MET A 48 -7.84 13.09 4.05
C MET A 48 -7.67 12.41 2.67
N GLY A 49 -7.90 13.14 1.58
CA GLY A 49 -7.90 12.59 0.23
C GLY A 49 -6.52 12.40 -0.39
N VAL A 50 -6.49 11.56 -1.43
CA VAL A 50 -5.39 11.39 -2.38
C VAL A 50 -5.91 11.65 -3.80
N ASP A 51 -5.16 12.37 -4.60
CA ASP A 51 -5.56 12.81 -5.93
C ASP A 51 -4.47 12.65 -7.00
N GLU A 52 -3.32 12.09 -6.61
CA GLU A 52 -2.19 11.87 -7.51
C GLU A 52 -1.61 10.47 -7.30
N VAL A 53 -1.33 9.80 -8.41
CA VAL A 53 -0.64 8.50 -8.44
C VAL A 53 0.77 8.71 -8.96
N ARG A 54 1.75 8.23 -8.19
CA ARG A 54 3.14 8.11 -8.64
C ARG A 54 3.49 6.64 -8.79
N ARG A 55 3.60 6.16 -10.01
CA ARG A 55 4.08 4.81 -10.32
C ARG A 55 5.57 4.72 -10.04
N CYS A 56 6.00 3.67 -9.32
CA CYS A 56 7.39 3.38 -9.06
C CYS A 56 7.84 2.14 -9.86
N VAL A 57 9.13 2.02 -10.06
CA VAL A 57 9.70 0.81 -10.64
C VAL A 57 9.91 -0.22 -9.53
N ASN A 58 9.42 -1.44 -9.75
CA ASN A 58 9.76 -2.56 -8.86
C ASN A 58 11.20 -3.03 -9.16
N GLU A 59 12.14 -2.68 -8.29
CA GLU A 59 13.56 -3.02 -8.43
C GLU A 59 13.89 -4.45 -7.96
N GLN A 60 12.91 -5.25 -7.55
CA GLN A 60 13.12 -6.56 -6.93
C GLN A 60 13.93 -7.52 -7.81
N ASN A 61 13.61 -7.63 -9.11
CA ASN A 61 14.35 -8.50 -10.02
C ASN A 61 15.81 -8.08 -10.19
N ARG A 62 16.08 -6.77 -10.16
CA ARG A 62 17.44 -6.24 -10.22
C ARG A 62 18.26 -6.64 -9.00
N TYR A 63 17.68 -6.49 -7.79
CA TYR A 63 18.37 -6.89 -6.56
C TYR A 63 18.51 -8.40 -6.45
N HIS A 64 17.50 -9.16 -6.86
CA HIS A 64 17.59 -10.62 -6.95
C HIS A 64 18.76 -11.08 -7.87
N ALA A 65 18.89 -10.45 -9.03
CA ALA A 65 19.98 -10.78 -9.96
C ALA A 65 21.38 -10.43 -9.41
N LEU A 66 21.47 -9.35 -8.62
CA LEU A 66 22.75 -8.92 -8.02
C LEU A 66 23.18 -9.77 -6.82
N ASN A 67 22.21 -10.17 -5.99
CA ASN A 67 22.47 -10.96 -4.78
C ASN A 67 21.26 -11.84 -4.44
N PRO A 68 21.12 -13.03 -5.07
CA PRO A 68 19.95 -13.89 -4.84
C PRO A 68 19.89 -14.49 -3.43
N GLU A 69 20.99 -14.54 -2.71
CA GLU A 69 21.00 -15.02 -1.31
C GLU A 69 20.33 -14.00 -0.38
N GLN A 70 20.63 -12.72 -0.57
CA GLN A 70 20.01 -11.63 0.22
C GLN A 70 18.59 -11.31 -0.27
N PHE A 71 18.34 -11.41 -1.57
CA PHE A 71 17.06 -11.13 -2.22
C PHE A 71 16.54 -12.40 -2.92
N PRO A 72 16.06 -13.40 -2.16
CA PRO A 72 15.70 -14.70 -2.74
C PRO A 72 14.41 -14.68 -3.57
N ARG A 73 13.62 -13.61 -3.50
CA ARG A 73 12.34 -13.47 -4.21
C ARG A 73 12.50 -12.70 -5.51
N THR A 74 11.67 -13.04 -6.51
CA THR A 74 11.53 -12.28 -7.74
C THR A 74 10.38 -11.27 -7.63
N ALA A 75 10.27 -10.37 -8.61
CA ALA A 75 9.19 -9.38 -8.68
C ALA A 75 7.77 -9.99 -8.79
N ARG A 76 7.64 -11.28 -9.06
CA ARG A 76 6.36 -11.97 -9.04
C ARG A 76 5.75 -12.12 -7.63
N ILE A 77 6.58 -12.14 -6.60
CA ILE A 77 6.18 -12.41 -5.21
C ILE A 77 6.77 -11.43 -4.20
N ALA A 78 7.30 -10.32 -4.67
CA ALA A 78 7.82 -9.25 -3.84
C ALA A 78 7.98 -7.96 -4.65
N TYR A 79 8.01 -6.83 -3.96
CA TYR A 79 8.43 -5.56 -4.55
C TYR A 79 9.55 -4.92 -3.73
N TYR A 80 10.35 -4.10 -4.39
CA TYR A 80 11.42 -3.34 -3.76
C TYR A 80 11.46 -1.92 -4.35
N LEU A 81 11.26 -0.93 -3.49
CA LEU A 81 11.38 0.48 -3.85
C LEU A 81 12.84 0.87 -3.95
N GLY A 82 13.26 1.37 -5.08
CA GLY A 82 14.62 1.85 -5.30
C GLY A 82 14.97 3.09 -4.48
N GLY A 83 16.23 3.36 -4.31
CA GLY A 83 16.72 4.48 -3.51
C GLY A 83 16.20 5.86 -3.95
N LYS A 84 15.88 6.03 -5.24
CA LYS A 84 15.26 7.26 -5.78
C LYS A 84 13.84 7.45 -5.23
N ASP A 85 13.05 6.39 -5.21
CA ASP A 85 11.66 6.45 -4.76
C ASP A 85 11.56 6.51 -3.23
N LEU A 86 12.42 5.79 -2.52
CA LEU A 86 12.54 5.93 -1.05
C LEU A 86 12.92 7.36 -0.64
N ARG A 87 13.85 7.98 -1.36
CA ARG A 87 14.23 9.38 -1.11
C ARG A 87 13.09 10.33 -1.36
N PHE A 88 12.33 10.14 -2.45
CA PHE A 88 11.13 10.92 -2.73
C PHE A 88 10.08 10.77 -1.60
N LEU A 89 9.79 9.54 -1.16
CA LEU A 89 8.89 9.27 -0.02
C LEU A 89 9.32 10.06 1.21
N MET A 90 10.58 9.92 1.64
CA MET A 90 11.10 10.60 2.83
C MET A 90 11.01 12.13 2.72
N GLN A 91 11.40 12.70 1.58
CA GLN A 91 11.34 14.14 1.35
C GLN A 91 9.90 14.66 1.28
N SER A 92 8.96 13.86 0.81
CA SER A 92 7.55 14.27 0.68
C SER A 92 6.87 14.48 2.03
N ILE A 93 7.29 13.78 3.08
CA ILE A 93 6.64 13.79 4.41
C ILE A 93 6.47 15.21 4.96
N GLU A 94 7.44 16.10 4.74
CA GLU A 94 7.41 17.46 5.24
C GLU A 94 6.88 18.50 4.22
N THR A 95 6.42 18.05 3.06
CA THR A 95 5.87 18.93 2.02
C THR A 95 4.36 19.18 2.21
N PRO A 96 3.77 20.19 1.53
CA PRO A 96 2.32 20.37 1.48
C PRO A 96 1.55 19.21 0.81
N ARG A 97 2.24 18.36 0.05
CA ARG A 97 1.68 17.21 -0.66
C ARG A 97 2.50 15.94 -0.36
N PRO A 98 2.36 15.34 0.83
CA PRO A 98 3.08 14.14 1.18
C PRO A 98 2.54 12.90 0.47
N VAL A 99 3.37 11.88 0.35
CA VAL A 99 2.90 10.51 0.16
C VAL A 99 2.09 10.12 1.39
N LYS A 100 0.89 9.59 1.17
CA LYS A 100 -0.04 9.15 2.22
C LYS A 100 -0.24 7.64 2.21
N ILE A 101 -0.08 7.01 1.04
CA ILE A 101 -0.33 5.59 0.87
C ILE A 101 0.76 5.02 -0.05
N ILE A 102 1.33 3.89 0.34
CA ILE A 102 2.10 3.02 -0.55
C ILE A 102 1.16 1.96 -1.09
N TYR A 103 1.10 1.79 -2.42
CA TYR A 103 0.35 0.69 -3.01
C TYR A 103 1.29 -0.32 -3.68
N HIS A 104 0.88 -1.59 -3.67
CA HIS A 104 1.49 -2.65 -4.46
C HIS A 104 0.42 -3.68 -4.86
N SER A 105 0.77 -4.55 -5.79
CA SER A 105 -0.10 -5.66 -6.19
C SER A 105 0.48 -6.99 -5.74
N HIS A 106 -0.42 -7.93 -5.40
CA HIS A 106 -0.12 -9.34 -5.30
C HIS A 106 -0.60 -10.08 -6.56
N ILE A 107 0.09 -11.12 -6.95
CA ILE A 107 -0.17 -11.87 -8.18
C ILE A 107 -0.86 -13.20 -7.85
N ASP A 108 -2.13 -13.33 -8.24
CA ASP A 108 -2.94 -14.56 -8.15
C ASP A 108 -3.19 -15.09 -6.71
N VAL A 109 -3.03 -14.26 -5.66
CA VAL A 109 -3.10 -14.72 -4.26
C VAL A 109 -4.00 -13.87 -3.36
N GLY A 110 -4.64 -12.81 -3.89
CA GLY A 110 -5.52 -11.94 -3.12
C GLY A 110 -4.83 -10.74 -2.47
N SER A 111 -5.64 -9.81 -1.96
CA SER A 111 -5.22 -8.51 -1.42
C SER A 111 -5.08 -8.52 0.11
N TYR A 112 -4.23 -9.37 0.66
CA TYR A 112 -3.89 -9.37 2.09
C TYR A 112 -2.55 -8.65 2.35
N PHE A 113 -2.32 -8.16 3.56
CA PHE A 113 -1.04 -7.56 3.96
C PHE A 113 -0.16 -8.67 4.52
N SER A 114 0.84 -9.09 3.77
CA SER A 114 1.64 -10.27 4.06
C SER A 114 2.63 -10.04 5.21
N ALA A 115 3.20 -11.11 5.76
CA ALA A 115 4.25 -11.00 6.76
C ALA A 115 5.49 -10.27 6.22
N GLU A 116 5.78 -10.38 4.92
CA GLU A 116 6.86 -9.64 4.26
C GLU A 116 6.53 -8.14 4.18
N ASP A 117 5.29 -7.78 3.84
CA ASP A 117 4.86 -6.39 3.79
C ASP A 117 4.95 -5.75 5.18
N ILE A 118 4.54 -6.48 6.22
CA ILE A 118 4.64 -6.03 7.61
C ILE A 118 6.11 -5.78 7.98
N ARG A 119 7.01 -6.73 7.70
CA ARG A 119 8.45 -6.56 7.96
C ARG A 119 9.04 -5.38 7.19
N ALA A 120 8.67 -5.21 5.93
CA ALA A 120 9.12 -4.09 5.11
C ALA A 120 8.60 -2.75 5.66
N ALA A 121 7.33 -2.67 6.07
CA ALA A 121 6.73 -1.47 6.63
C ALA A 121 7.31 -1.09 8.00
N LEU A 122 7.72 -2.07 8.81
CA LEU A 122 8.35 -1.86 10.12
C LEU A 122 9.88 -1.73 10.03
N GLY A 123 10.50 -2.19 8.93
CA GLY A 123 11.96 -2.26 8.77
C GLY A 123 12.64 -3.29 9.68
N ARG A 124 11.86 -4.16 10.33
CA ARG A 124 12.32 -5.18 11.28
C ARG A 124 11.23 -6.23 11.52
N GLU A 125 11.59 -7.29 12.22
CA GLU A 125 10.59 -8.24 12.71
C GLU A 125 9.61 -7.55 13.67
N PRO A 126 8.31 -7.89 13.60
CA PRO A 126 7.30 -7.37 14.52
C PRO A 126 7.61 -7.72 15.97
N ASP A 127 7.54 -6.75 16.85
CA ASP A 127 7.59 -6.92 18.32
C ASP A 127 6.79 -5.81 19.02
N ASP A 128 6.71 -5.86 20.34
CA ASP A 128 5.94 -4.90 21.13
C ASP A 128 6.47 -3.45 21.07
N THR A 129 7.61 -3.23 20.44
CA THR A 129 8.25 -1.90 20.30
C THR A 129 8.32 -1.40 18.87
N ALA A 130 7.96 -2.25 17.88
CA ALA A 130 8.03 -1.90 16.48
C ALA A 130 7.00 -0.80 16.13
N GLU A 131 7.42 0.16 15.32
CA GLU A 131 6.59 1.20 14.74
C GLU A 131 6.86 1.28 13.23
N PRO A 132 5.89 1.70 12.41
CA PRO A 132 6.12 1.89 11.00
C PRO A 132 7.25 2.87 10.70
N LEU A 133 8.07 2.55 9.71
CA LEU A 133 9.17 3.41 9.23
C LEU A 133 8.65 4.75 8.71
N TYR A 134 7.46 4.77 8.13
CA TYR A 134 6.84 5.94 7.51
C TYR A 134 5.40 6.09 7.96
N PRO A 135 4.89 7.32 8.11
CA PRO A 135 3.51 7.60 8.53
C PRO A 135 2.54 7.47 7.34
N VAL A 136 2.47 6.31 6.73
CA VAL A 136 1.66 6.03 5.54
C VAL A 136 0.79 4.80 5.75
N ASP A 137 -0.35 4.77 5.05
CA ASP A 137 -1.18 3.58 4.90
C ASP A 137 -0.67 2.72 3.73
N HIS A 138 -1.23 1.51 3.58
CA HIS A 138 -0.86 0.59 2.52
C HIS A 138 -2.09 0.07 1.77
N ILE A 139 -2.02 0.04 0.43
CA ILE A 139 -3.01 -0.65 -0.42
C ILE A 139 -2.35 -1.87 -1.03
N VAL A 140 -3.05 -3.00 -0.94
CA VAL A 140 -2.71 -4.23 -1.66
C VAL A 140 -3.78 -4.51 -2.71
N ILE A 141 -3.37 -4.66 -3.97
CA ILE A 141 -4.22 -4.93 -5.12
C ILE A 141 -4.14 -6.42 -5.44
N ASP A 142 -5.27 -7.08 -5.63
CA ASP A 142 -5.33 -8.46 -6.13
C ASP A 142 -5.30 -8.46 -7.66
N ALA A 143 -4.12 -8.63 -8.24
CA ALA A 143 -3.92 -8.70 -9.69
C ALA A 143 -3.99 -10.16 -10.15
N GLN A 144 -4.96 -10.44 -11.00
CA GLN A 144 -5.18 -11.74 -11.64
C GLN A 144 -4.84 -11.64 -13.14
N ALA A 145 -4.65 -12.79 -13.79
CA ALA A 145 -4.26 -12.84 -15.19
C ALA A 145 -5.21 -12.10 -16.14
N ASP A 146 -6.50 -12.07 -15.81
CA ASP A 146 -7.56 -11.55 -16.67
C ASP A 146 -8.42 -10.45 -16.02
N HIS A 147 -8.25 -10.18 -14.72
CA HIS A 147 -9.04 -9.18 -14.01
C HIS A 147 -8.30 -8.63 -12.78
N ILE A 148 -8.88 -7.64 -12.15
CA ILE A 148 -8.47 -7.17 -10.81
C ILE A 148 -9.52 -7.67 -9.81
N GLY A 149 -9.12 -8.49 -8.84
CA GLY A 149 -10.01 -9.05 -7.82
C GLY A 149 -10.47 -8.02 -6.77
N GLY A 150 -9.80 -6.87 -6.71
CA GLY A 150 -10.08 -5.78 -5.78
C GLY A 150 -8.83 -5.28 -5.09
N ALA A 151 -9.02 -4.40 -4.12
CA ALA A 151 -7.94 -3.89 -3.29
C ALA A 151 -8.37 -3.71 -1.83
N LYS A 152 -7.43 -3.73 -0.91
CA LYS A 152 -7.66 -3.49 0.51
C LYS A 152 -6.69 -2.46 1.04
N LEU A 153 -7.20 -1.58 1.91
CA LEU A 153 -6.43 -0.55 2.59
C LEU A 153 -6.10 -1.01 4.01
N PHE A 154 -4.83 -0.93 4.36
CA PHE A 154 -4.32 -1.28 5.68
C PHE A 154 -3.70 -0.07 6.35
N ARG A 155 -3.98 0.09 7.64
CA ARG A 155 -3.48 1.18 8.49
C ARG A 155 -2.87 0.62 9.77
N TRP A 156 -1.83 1.28 10.25
CA TRP A 156 -1.26 0.97 11.55
C TRP A 156 -2.20 1.37 12.69
N ASP A 157 -2.65 0.39 13.47
CA ASP A 157 -3.39 0.61 14.71
C ASP A 157 -2.42 0.59 15.89
N ARG A 158 -2.23 1.74 16.51
CA ARG A 158 -1.30 1.90 17.64
C ARG A 158 -1.74 1.12 18.88
N SER A 159 -3.02 0.92 19.07
CA SER A 159 -3.55 0.21 20.23
C SER A 159 -3.33 -1.30 20.12
N GLN A 160 -3.44 -1.84 18.92
CA GLN A 160 -3.22 -3.24 18.60
C GLN A 160 -1.76 -3.52 18.18
N ARG A 161 -0.99 -2.47 17.87
CA ARG A 161 0.36 -2.57 17.31
C ARG A 161 0.40 -3.49 16.08
N ALA A 162 -0.53 -3.27 15.20
CA ALA A 162 -0.72 -4.09 14.01
C ALA A 162 -1.26 -3.27 12.84
N PHE A 163 -0.97 -3.70 11.62
CA PHE A 163 -1.68 -3.22 10.44
C PHE A 163 -3.04 -3.89 10.37
N VAL A 164 -4.10 -3.10 10.36
CA VAL A 164 -5.48 -3.55 10.28
C VAL A 164 -6.12 -3.12 8.97
N GLN A 165 -6.96 -3.97 8.40
CA GLN A 165 -7.76 -3.60 7.24
C GLN A 165 -8.79 -2.55 7.66
N VAL A 166 -8.79 -1.41 6.99
CA VAL A 166 -9.71 -0.29 7.28
C VAL A 166 -10.68 -0.01 6.14
N ASP A 167 -10.39 -0.47 4.92
CA ASP A 167 -11.29 -0.35 3.77
C ASP A 167 -11.05 -1.46 2.74
N ALA A 168 -11.99 -1.61 1.80
CA ALA A 168 -11.89 -2.51 0.67
C ALA A 168 -12.57 -1.91 -0.56
N TYR A 169 -11.99 -2.15 -1.72
CA TYR A 169 -12.44 -1.60 -3.00
C TYR A 169 -12.76 -2.74 -3.96
N ALA A 170 -13.86 -2.59 -4.68
CA ALA A 170 -14.26 -3.56 -5.70
C ALA A 170 -13.22 -3.66 -6.80
N GLY A 171 -13.06 -4.86 -7.34
CA GLY A 171 -12.21 -5.12 -8.48
C GLY A 171 -12.83 -4.65 -9.79
N GLU A 172 -12.11 -4.89 -10.87
CA GLU A 172 -12.57 -4.65 -12.24
C GLU A 172 -12.56 -5.96 -13.02
N PRO A 173 -13.62 -6.26 -13.79
CA PRO A 173 -13.67 -7.44 -14.64
C PRO A 173 -12.60 -7.35 -15.73
N SER A 174 -12.39 -8.47 -16.42
CA SER A 174 -11.61 -8.51 -17.65
C SER A 174 -12.10 -7.43 -18.62
N PRO A 175 -11.20 -6.67 -19.26
CA PRO A 175 -11.61 -5.80 -20.36
C PRO A 175 -12.37 -6.64 -21.39
N ALA A 176 -13.54 -6.17 -21.80
CA ALA A 176 -14.28 -6.86 -22.85
C ALA A 176 -13.40 -6.95 -24.12
N ALA A 177 -13.27 -8.15 -24.63
CA ALA A 177 -12.53 -8.41 -25.87
C ALA A 177 -13.16 -7.72 -27.08
#